data_ba676068f1bd3cd032aff3b256b37768
#
_entry.id   ba676068f1bd3cd032aff3b256b37768
#
_cell.length_a   1.000
_cell.length_b   1.000
_cell.length_c   1.000
_cell.angle_alpha   90.00
_cell.angle_beta   90.00
_cell.angle_gamma   90.00
#
_symmetry.space_group_name_H-M   'P 1'
#
loop_
_entity.id
_entity.type
_entity.pdbx_description
1 polymer ?
#
loop_
_entity_poly.entity_id
_entity_poly.type
_entity_poly.pdbx_seq_one_letter_code
_entity_poly.pdbx_strand_id
1 'polypeptide(L)'
;MGKKPLLKKYKKVVMVSGGFDPVHIGHVRLFEEAKKLGDELVVVINNDNWLRQKKGYVFMPEHERKEIIEAFEAVDRVVLSEHEENPKDMSVCLELIKVKPHVFANGGDRDEKDADNPDSSLYRERQIHKKLGITMVYNVGHGGKVRSSSELVRQVQKNKITKKKK
;
A
#
# COMPACT_ATOMS: atom_id res chain seq x y z
N MET A 1 -37.43 28.19 -15.68
CA MET A 1 -36.32 28.14 -14.72
C MET A 1 -35.54 26.88 -14.96
N GLY A 2 -34.41 26.99 -15.66
CA GLY A 2 -33.55 25.83 -15.97
C GLY A 2 -32.79 25.38 -14.74
N LYS A 3 -32.95 24.13 -14.34
CA LYS A 3 -32.10 23.48 -13.33
C LYS A 3 -30.67 23.45 -13.89
N LYS A 4 -29.73 24.19 -13.25
CA LYS A 4 -28.29 24.04 -13.52
C LYS A 4 -27.94 22.54 -13.38
N PRO A 5 -27.23 21.94 -14.36
CA PRO A 5 -26.78 20.58 -14.21
C PRO A 5 -25.88 20.52 -12.97
N LEU A 6 -26.17 19.62 -12.03
CA LEU A 6 -25.28 19.29 -10.92
C LEU A 6 -23.95 18.82 -11.54
N LEU A 7 -22.95 19.70 -11.50
CA LEU A 7 -21.59 19.34 -11.86
C LEU A 7 -21.20 18.12 -11.01
N LYS A 8 -21.01 16.99 -11.67
CA LYS A 8 -20.54 15.76 -11.02
C LYS A 8 -19.21 16.12 -10.34
N LYS A 9 -19.22 16.24 -9.00
CA LYS A 9 -18.01 16.61 -8.25
C LYS A 9 -16.95 15.53 -8.54
N TYR A 10 -15.90 15.87 -9.24
CA TYR A 10 -14.79 14.96 -9.47
C TYR A 10 -14.20 14.58 -8.13
N LYS A 11 -14.28 13.29 -7.77
CA LYS A 11 -13.65 12.76 -6.55
C LYS A 11 -12.14 12.71 -6.75
N LYS A 12 -11.37 13.30 -5.84
CA LYS A 12 -9.93 13.18 -5.80
C LYS A 12 -9.57 11.83 -5.19
N VAL A 13 -9.08 10.90 -6.01
CA VAL A 13 -8.72 9.54 -5.60
C VAL A 13 -7.28 9.51 -5.11
N VAL A 14 -7.07 8.96 -3.93
CA VAL A 14 -5.77 8.67 -3.33
C VAL A 14 -5.57 7.15 -3.33
N MET A 15 -4.38 6.71 -3.68
CA MET A 15 -4.00 5.30 -3.62
C MET A 15 -2.82 5.10 -2.68
N VAL A 16 -2.85 4.02 -1.92
CA VAL A 16 -1.69 3.48 -1.18
C VAL A 16 -1.51 2.02 -1.58
N SER A 17 -0.30 1.48 -1.43
CA SER A 17 -0.04 0.06 -1.69
C SER A 17 0.88 -0.55 -0.64
N GLY A 18 0.73 -1.85 -0.41
CA GLY A 18 1.59 -2.58 0.49
C GLY A 18 1.19 -4.04 0.69
N GLY A 19 2.06 -4.80 1.36
CA GLY A 19 1.78 -6.18 1.74
C GLY A 19 0.82 -6.29 2.92
N PHE A 20 0.92 -5.36 3.90
CA PHE A 20 0.07 -5.33 5.09
C PHE A 20 -0.03 -6.67 5.81
N ASP A 21 1.11 -7.32 6.02
CA ASP A 21 1.21 -8.69 6.48
C ASP A 21 2.26 -8.87 7.60
N PRO A 22 1.84 -8.83 8.89
CA PRO A 22 0.52 -8.47 9.39
C PRO A 22 0.23 -6.97 9.36
N VAL A 23 -1.06 -6.61 9.46
CA VAL A 23 -1.49 -5.22 9.67
C VAL A 23 -1.04 -4.75 11.06
N HIS A 24 -0.62 -3.49 11.18
CA HIS A 24 -0.17 -2.88 12.43
C HIS A 24 -0.49 -1.39 12.49
N ILE A 25 -0.28 -0.76 13.64
CA ILE A 25 -0.63 0.66 13.89
C ILE A 25 -0.04 1.63 12.85
N GLY A 26 1.14 1.33 12.30
CA GLY A 26 1.74 2.15 11.23
C GLY A 26 0.89 2.20 9.97
N HIS A 27 0.17 1.11 9.65
CA HIS A 27 -0.74 1.06 8.51
C HIS A 27 -2.03 1.86 8.79
N VAL A 28 -2.56 1.79 10.02
CA VAL A 28 -3.71 2.61 10.42
C VAL A 28 -3.41 4.09 10.20
N ARG A 29 -2.26 4.56 10.71
CA ARG A 29 -1.81 5.95 10.56
C ARG A 29 -1.59 6.35 9.11
N LEU A 30 -1.06 5.43 8.29
CA LEU A 30 -0.92 5.62 6.85
C LEU A 30 -2.27 5.86 6.19
N PHE A 31 -3.27 5.02 6.48
CA PHE A 31 -4.60 5.14 5.88
C PHE A 31 -5.31 6.43 6.30
N GLU A 32 -5.25 6.78 7.58
CA GLU A 32 -5.83 8.02 8.11
C GLU A 32 -5.22 9.27 7.47
N GLU A 33 -3.89 9.33 7.34
CA GLU A 33 -3.20 10.46 6.73
C GLU A 33 -3.38 10.49 5.20
N ALA A 34 -3.34 9.34 4.53
CA ALA A 34 -3.59 9.27 3.10
C ALA A 34 -5.02 9.71 2.76
N LYS A 35 -6.01 9.33 3.56
CA LYS A 35 -7.42 9.76 3.37
C LYS A 35 -7.57 11.29 3.35
N LYS A 36 -6.78 12.03 4.11
CA LYS A 36 -6.81 13.50 4.15
C LYS A 36 -6.33 14.15 2.85
N LEU A 37 -5.66 13.40 1.99
CA LEU A 37 -5.13 13.89 0.71
C LEU A 37 -6.17 13.92 -0.42
N GLY A 38 -7.36 13.34 -0.21
CA GLY A 38 -8.43 13.30 -1.21
C GLY A 38 -9.79 12.86 -0.68
N ASP A 39 -10.71 12.64 -1.59
CA ASP A 39 -12.10 12.28 -1.28
C ASP A 39 -12.31 10.77 -1.15
N GLU A 40 -11.50 9.96 -1.86
CA GLU A 40 -11.58 8.49 -1.87
C GLU A 40 -10.18 7.90 -1.65
N LEU A 41 -10.05 7.01 -0.66
CA LEU A 41 -8.84 6.22 -0.43
C LEU A 41 -9.01 4.81 -0.98
N VAL A 42 -8.16 4.44 -1.92
CA VAL A 42 -8.02 3.09 -2.46
C VAL A 42 -6.76 2.45 -1.90
N VAL A 43 -6.91 1.31 -1.23
CA VAL A 43 -5.78 0.53 -0.72
C VAL A 43 -5.54 -0.65 -1.65
N VAL A 44 -4.36 -0.71 -2.26
CA VAL A 44 -3.90 -1.85 -3.04
C VAL A 44 -3.11 -2.78 -2.12
N ILE A 45 -3.63 -3.99 -1.94
CA ILE A 45 -2.97 -5.05 -1.17
C ILE A 45 -2.15 -5.90 -2.14
N ASN A 46 -0.85 -5.99 -1.93
CA ASN A 46 -0.03 -6.94 -2.65
C ASN A 46 -0.47 -8.37 -2.31
N ASN A 47 -0.75 -9.16 -3.34
CA ASN A 47 -1.29 -10.52 -3.20
C ASN A 47 -0.28 -11.49 -2.55
N ASP A 48 -0.71 -12.71 -2.31
CA ASP A 48 0.13 -13.73 -1.66
C ASP A 48 1.33 -14.13 -2.51
N ASN A 49 1.24 -14.09 -3.84
CA ASN A 49 2.36 -14.35 -4.74
C ASN A 49 3.48 -13.32 -4.54
N TRP A 50 3.11 -12.04 -4.44
CA TRP A 50 4.05 -10.97 -4.13
C TRP A 50 4.71 -11.18 -2.76
N LEU A 51 3.95 -11.56 -1.74
CA LEU A 51 4.50 -11.81 -0.39
C LEU A 51 5.49 -12.97 -0.38
N ARG A 52 5.16 -14.09 -1.03
CA ARG A 52 6.08 -15.24 -1.15
C ARG A 52 7.38 -14.83 -1.83
N GLN A 53 7.30 -14.08 -2.92
CA GLN A 53 8.49 -13.58 -3.62
C GLN A 53 9.31 -12.61 -2.78
N LYS A 54 8.67 -11.66 -2.10
CA LYS A 54 9.33 -10.59 -1.34
C LYS A 54 9.88 -11.04 0.00
N LYS A 55 9.13 -11.87 0.72
CA LYS A 55 9.38 -12.23 2.12
C LYS A 55 9.68 -13.72 2.34
N GLY A 56 9.34 -14.58 1.37
CA GLY A 56 9.43 -16.03 1.49
C GLY A 56 8.29 -16.68 2.27
N TYR A 57 7.31 -15.91 2.75
CA TYR A 57 6.16 -16.40 3.51
C TYR A 57 4.95 -15.49 3.37
N VAL A 58 3.79 -16.05 3.69
CA VAL A 58 2.52 -15.34 3.92
C VAL A 58 2.16 -15.57 5.38
N PHE A 59 1.98 -14.49 6.16
CA PHE A 59 1.54 -14.57 7.55
C PHE A 59 0.02 -14.61 7.65
N MET A 60 -0.67 -13.72 6.93
CA MET A 60 -2.12 -13.70 6.77
C MET A 60 -2.48 -13.81 5.29
N PRO A 61 -3.36 -14.75 4.89
CA PRO A 61 -3.83 -14.87 3.50
C PRO A 61 -4.42 -13.55 2.96
N GLU A 62 -4.32 -13.34 1.66
CA GLU A 62 -4.76 -12.09 1.04
C GLU A 62 -6.22 -11.74 1.27
N HIS A 63 -7.11 -12.76 1.33
CA HIS A 63 -8.53 -12.54 1.60
C HIS A 63 -8.79 -12.04 3.02
N GLU A 64 -8.06 -12.55 4.03
CA GLU A 64 -8.15 -12.06 5.42
C GLU A 64 -7.62 -10.62 5.54
N ARG A 65 -6.47 -10.34 4.89
CA ARG A 65 -5.90 -8.98 4.87
C ARG A 65 -6.86 -7.98 4.21
N LYS A 66 -7.53 -8.42 3.14
CA LYS A 66 -8.54 -7.63 2.45
C LYS A 66 -9.71 -7.29 3.36
N GLU A 67 -10.31 -8.30 3.99
CA GLU A 67 -11.45 -8.12 4.91
C GLU A 67 -11.10 -7.20 6.09
N ILE A 68 -9.91 -7.39 6.68
CA ILE A 68 -9.44 -6.52 7.78
C ILE A 68 -9.31 -5.06 7.31
N ILE A 69 -8.73 -4.84 6.13
CA ILE A 69 -8.46 -3.47 5.63
C ILE A 69 -9.77 -2.81 5.17
N GLU A 70 -10.72 -3.55 4.62
CA GLU A 70 -12.05 -3.04 4.29
C GLU A 70 -12.84 -2.55 5.51
N ALA A 71 -12.50 -3.03 6.71
CA ALA A 71 -13.14 -2.62 7.95
C ALA A 71 -12.62 -1.27 8.52
N PHE A 72 -11.54 -0.70 7.96
CA PHE A 72 -11.05 0.61 8.41
C PHE A 72 -11.92 1.74 7.85
N GLU A 73 -12.40 2.61 8.73
CA GLU A 73 -13.23 3.77 8.37
C GLU A 73 -12.57 4.69 7.32
N ALA A 74 -11.24 4.82 7.38
CA ALA A 74 -10.49 5.65 6.44
C ALA A 74 -10.42 5.06 5.02
N VAL A 75 -10.75 3.78 4.82
CA VAL A 75 -10.59 3.06 3.55
C VAL A 75 -11.93 2.99 2.82
N ASP A 76 -11.99 3.52 1.62
CA ASP A 76 -13.23 3.49 0.81
C ASP A 76 -13.27 2.26 -0.11
N ARG A 77 -12.11 1.76 -0.54
CA ARG A 77 -12.02 0.63 -1.48
C ARG A 77 -10.70 -0.12 -1.33
N VAL A 78 -10.78 -1.44 -1.42
CA VAL A 78 -9.60 -2.32 -1.44
C VAL A 78 -9.51 -3.06 -2.77
N VAL A 79 -8.29 -3.14 -3.30
CA VAL A 79 -7.95 -3.85 -4.53
C VAL A 79 -6.82 -4.83 -4.23
N LEU A 80 -6.93 -6.07 -4.69
CA LEU A 80 -5.81 -7.01 -4.67
C LEU A 80 -4.95 -6.79 -5.92
N SER A 81 -3.63 -6.83 -5.75
CA SER A 81 -2.72 -6.79 -6.89
C SER A 81 -2.78 -8.07 -7.71
N GLU A 82 -2.46 -7.96 -9.00
CA GLU A 82 -2.55 -9.08 -9.95
C GLU A 82 -1.18 -9.70 -10.25
N HIS A 83 -0.30 -9.78 -9.23
CA HIS A 83 0.99 -10.46 -9.43
C HIS A 83 0.79 -11.94 -9.69
N GLU A 84 1.40 -12.42 -10.77
CA GLU A 84 1.45 -13.85 -11.12
C GLU A 84 2.31 -14.64 -10.11
N GLU A 85 2.34 -15.96 -10.24
CA GLU A 85 3.24 -16.79 -9.45
C GLU A 85 4.71 -16.49 -9.80
N ASN A 86 5.56 -16.31 -8.78
CA ASN A 86 6.97 -15.91 -8.93
C ASN A 86 7.17 -14.63 -9.75
N PRO A 87 6.54 -13.51 -9.38
CA PRO A 87 6.52 -12.31 -10.20
C PRO A 87 7.92 -11.70 -10.34
N LYS A 88 8.29 -11.34 -11.56
CA LYS A 88 9.52 -10.58 -11.85
C LYS A 88 9.33 -9.10 -11.59
N ASP A 89 8.16 -8.58 -11.89
CA ASP A 89 7.78 -7.20 -11.60
C ASP A 89 7.05 -7.14 -10.26
N MET A 90 7.64 -6.46 -9.30
CA MET A 90 7.14 -6.30 -7.94
C MET A 90 6.43 -4.95 -7.74
N SER A 91 6.25 -4.18 -8.81
CA SER A 91 5.59 -2.89 -8.78
C SER A 91 4.07 -3.03 -8.84
N VAL A 92 3.35 -1.98 -8.44
CA VAL A 92 1.89 -1.85 -8.59
C VAL A 92 1.52 -1.00 -9.82
N CYS A 93 2.36 -1.03 -10.86
CA CYS A 93 2.13 -0.27 -12.10
C CYS A 93 0.80 -0.62 -12.77
N LEU A 94 0.41 -1.88 -12.75
CA LEU A 94 -0.86 -2.34 -13.33
C LEU A 94 -2.05 -1.74 -12.58
N GLU A 95 -1.99 -1.73 -11.26
CA GLU A 95 -3.02 -1.16 -10.39
C GLU A 95 -3.09 0.37 -10.54
N LEU A 96 -1.94 1.05 -10.68
CA LEU A 96 -1.90 2.49 -10.99
C LEU A 96 -2.60 2.82 -12.31
N ILE A 97 -2.39 2.00 -13.35
CA ILE A 97 -3.05 2.17 -14.64
C ILE A 97 -4.57 1.92 -14.55
N LYS A 98 -5.00 0.94 -13.76
CA LYS A 98 -6.41 0.58 -13.58
C LYS A 98 -7.17 1.56 -12.69
N VAL A 99 -6.58 1.92 -11.55
CA VAL A 99 -7.19 2.82 -10.55
C VAL A 99 -7.16 4.27 -11.02
N LYS A 100 -6.09 4.69 -11.70
CA LYS A 100 -5.83 6.07 -12.16
C LYS A 100 -6.01 7.08 -11.02
N PRO A 101 -5.30 6.92 -9.90
CA PRO A 101 -5.43 7.84 -8.78
C PRO A 101 -4.88 9.22 -9.14
N HIS A 102 -5.33 10.25 -8.44
CA HIS A 102 -4.76 11.60 -8.52
C HIS A 102 -3.49 11.72 -7.66
N VAL A 103 -3.47 10.96 -6.57
CA VAL A 103 -2.35 10.93 -5.61
C VAL A 103 -1.98 9.48 -5.32
N PHE A 104 -0.67 9.16 -5.37
CA PHE A 104 -0.12 7.92 -4.84
C PHE A 104 0.68 8.24 -3.59
N ALA A 105 0.17 7.83 -2.44
CA ALA A 105 0.74 8.12 -1.14
C ALA A 105 1.62 6.95 -0.68
N ASN A 106 2.86 7.24 -0.33
CA ASN A 106 3.85 6.27 0.12
C ASN A 106 4.18 6.51 1.59
N GLY A 107 4.07 5.46 2.39
CA GLY A 107 4.38 5.49 3.81
C GLY A 107 5.75 4.88 4.14
N GLY A 108 6.08 4.89 5.43
CA GLY A 108 7.30 4.29 5.94
C GLY A 108 8.56 5.10 5.64
N ASP A 109 9.57 4.41 5.13
CA ASP A 109 10.89 4.94 4.78
C ASP A 109 11.09 5.16 3.28
N ARG A 110 10.01 5.12 2.50
CA ARG A 110 10.06 5.41 1.06
C ARG A 110 10.20 6.89 0.79
N ASP A 111 11.17 7.25 -0.04
CA ASP A 111 11.49 8.63 -0.39
C ASP A 111 11.82 8.77 -1.89
N GLU A 112 12.22 9.99 -2.29
CA GLU A 112 12.60 10.27 -3.67
C GLU A 112 13.84 9.48 -4.12
N LYS A 113 14.77 9.19 -3.20
CA LYS A 113 15.98 8.41 -3.52
C LYS A 113 15.64 6.96 -3.87
N ASP A 114 14.66 6.38 -3.16
CA ASP A 114 14.14 5.05 -3.51
C ASP A 114 13.45 5.07 -4.88
N ALA A 115 12.76 6.15 -5.23
CA ALA A 115 12.16 6.35 -6.54
C ALA A 115 13.17 6.59 -7.68
N ASP A 116 14.38 7.01 -7.37
CA ASP A 116 15.48 7.18 -8.35
C ASP A 116 16.33 5.90 -8.51
N ASN A 117 16.17 4.90 -7.66
CA ASN A 117 16.87 3.64 -7.73
C ASN A 117 16.22 2.69 -8.76
N PRO A 118 16.90 2.34 -9.90
CA PRO A 118 16.33 1.46 -10.93
C PRO A 118 15.94 0.05 -10.45
N ASP A 119 16.54 -0.42 -9.35
CA ASP A 119 16.25 -1.72 -8.75
C ASP A 119 15.00 -1.69 -7.83
N SER A 120 14.50 -0.51 -7.53
CA SER A 120 13.27 -0.34 -6.73
C SER A 120 12.01 -0.45 -7.60
N SER A 121 10.98 -1.10 -7.07
CA SER A 121 9.64 -1.08 -7.68
C SER A 121 9.11 0.35 -7.84
N LEU A 122 9.48 1.24 -6.92
CA LEU A 122 9.07 2.64 -6.91
C LEU A 122 9.61 3.42 -8.12
N TYR A 123 10.77 3.03 -8.68
CA TYR A 123 11.29 3.61 -9.91
C TYR A 123 10.35 3.40 -11.10
N ARG A 124 9.84 2.17 -11.27
CA ARG A 124 8.87 1.84 -12.34
C ARG A 124 7.54 2.57 -12.12
N GLU A 125 7.06 2.57 -10.89
CA GLU A 125 5.86 3.30 -10.49
C GLU A 125 5.97 4.79 -10.81
N ARG A 126 7.13 5.42 -10.57
CA ARG A 126 7.40 6.82 -10.90
C ARG A 126 7.32 7.11 -12.41
N GLN A 127 7.71 6.17 -13.27
CA GLN A 127 7.56 6.35 -14.71
C GLN A 127 6.08 6.39 -15.13
N ILE A 128 5.25 5.55 -14.51
CA ILE A 128 3.79 5.56 -14.73
C ILE A 128 3.16 6.85 -14.20
N HIS A 129 3.59 7.32 -13.03
CA HIS A 129 3.14 8.60 -12.47
C HIS A 129 3.31 9.76 -13.43
N LYS A 130 4.52 9.90 -14.00
CA LYS A 130 4.82 10.98 -14.96
C LYS A 130 3.92 10.91 -16.20
N LYS A 131 3.64 9.70 -16.70
CA LYS A 131 2.78 9.47 -17.86
C LYS A 131 1.31 9.79 -17.58
N LEU A 132 0.82 9.46 -16.39
CA LEU A 132 -0.59 9.60 -16.02
C LEU A 132 -0.90 10.89 -15.27
N GLY A 133 0.08 11.75 -14.97
CA GLY A 133 -0.11 12.97 -14.20
C GLY A 133 -0.47 12.72 -12.73
N ILE A 134 -0.03 11.61 -12.16
CA ILE A 134 -0.28 11.24 -10.76
C ILE A 134 0.72 11.98 -9.86
N THR A 135 0.27 12.58 -8.77
CA THR A 135 1.13 13.19 -7.76
C THR A 135 1.66 12.12 -6.80
N MET A 136 2.98 12.00 -6.64
CA MET A 136 3.58 11.17 -5.59
C MET A 136 3.72 11.97 -4.29
N VAL A 137 3.33 11.36 -3.16
CA VAL A 137 3.54 11.91 -1.83
C VAL A 137 4.27 10.87 -0.99
N TYR A 138 5.33 11.29 -0.33
CA TYR A 138 6.19 10.43 0.51
C TYR A 138 5.99 10.71 1.99
N ASN A 139 6.50 9.80 2.84
CA ASN A 139 6.46 9.93 4.30
C ASN A 139 5.05 10.14 4.88
N VAL A 140 4.04 9.52 4.26
CA VAL A 140 2.66 9.58 4.72
C VAL A 140 2.49 8.68 5.94
N GLY A 141 1.84 9.19 6.98
CA GLY A 141 1.65 8.54 8.27
C GLY A 141 2.46 9.21 9.37
N HIS A 142 1.77 9.75 10.37
CA HIS A 142 2.41 10.47 11.47
C HIS A 142 3.23 9.54 12.39
N GLY A 143 4.36 10.05 12.89
CA GLY A 143 5.27 9.33 13.78
C GLY A 143 6.34 8.52 13.06
N GLY A 144 6.49 8.68 11.73
CA GLY A 144 7.51 7.98 10.93
C GLY A 144 7.30 6.46 10.90
N LYS A 145 8.38 5.70 10.64
CA LYS A 145 8.36 4.24 10.67
C LYS A 145 8.23 3.69 12.09
N VAL A 146 7.01 3.51 12.55
CA VAL A 146 6.74 3.07 13.93
C VAL A 146 7.01 1.58 14.11
N ARG A 147 6.73 0.75 13.10
CA ARG A 147 6.91 -0.71 13.08
C ARG A 147 7.07 -1.25 11.66
N SER A 148 7.59 -2.47 11.58
CA SER A 148 7.66 -3.26 10.35
C SER A 148 6.96 -4.61 10.59
N SER A 149 6.09 -5.03 9.67
CA SER A 149 5.44 -6.35 9.70
C SER A 149 6.46 -7.49 9.82
N SER A 150 7.56 -7.42 9.06
CA SER A 150 8.63 -8.42 9.10
C SER A 150 9.37 -8.46 10.44
N GLU A 151 9.48 -7.33 11.13
CA GLU A 151 10.08 -7.25 12.46
C GLU A 151 9.20 -7.88 13.53
N LEU A 152 7.90 -7.64 13.47
CA LEU A 152 6.93 -8.30 14.35
C LEU A 152 6.99 -9.83 14.24
N VAL A 153 7.03 -10.37 13.03
CA VAL A 153 7.15 -11.81 12.79
C VAL A 153 8.48 -12.36 13.33
N ARG A 154 9.60 -11.66 13.10
CA ARG A 154 10.93 -12.07 13.63
C ARG A 154 10.97 -12.09 15.16
N GLN A 155 10.32 -11.16 15.84
CA GLN A 155 10.26 -11.15 17.30
C GLN A 155 9.60 -12.39 17.85
N VAL A 156 8.49 -12.85 17.25
CA VAL A 156 7.82 -14.09 17.66
C VAL A 156 8.71 -15.31 17.45
N GLN A 157 9.43 -15.40 16.34
CA GLN A 157 10.34 -16.50 16.05
C GLN A 157 11.49 -16.57 17.06
N LYS A 158 12.13 -15.43 17.40
CA LYS A 158 13.20 -15.36 18.39
C LYS A 158 12.72 -15.84 19.77
N ASN A 159 11.54 -15.43 20.21
CA ASN A 159 10.98 -15.81 21.50
C ASN A 159 10.68 -17.33 21.59
N LYS A 160 10.29 -17.98 20.48
CA LYS A 160 10.10 -19.43 20.42
C LYS A 160 11.42 -20.21 20.58
N ILE A 161 12.51 -19.72 19.98
CA ILE A 161 13.83 -20.36 20.06
C ILE A 161 14.39 -20.28 21.49
N THR A 162 14.22 -19.15 22.17
CA THR A 162 14.69 -18.95 23.55
C THR A 162 13.96 -19.83 24.56
N LYS A 163 12.65 -20.10 24.35
CA LYS A 163 11.87 -20.99 25.20
C LYS A 163 12.19 -22.48 25.02
N LYS A 164 12.74 -22.90 23.87
CA LYS A 164 13.16 -24.31 23.65
C LYS A 164 14.55 -24.64 24.21
N LYS A 165 15.32 -23.63 24.64
CA LYS A 165 16.67 -23.80 25.23
C LYS A 165 16.68 -23.73 26.77
N LYS A 166 15.53 -23.57 27.40
CA LYS A 166 15.31 -23.73 28.85
C LYS A 166 14.51 -25.01 29.12
#